data_6af19d0b4f7b04142b348199215c2e40
#
_entry.id   6af19d0b4f7b04142b348199215c2e40
#
_cell.length_a   1.000
_cell.length_b   1.000
_cell.length_c   1.000
_cell.angle_alpha   90.00
_cell.angle_beta   90.00
_cell.angle_gamma   90.00
#
_symmetry.space_group_name_H-M   'P 1'
#
loop_
_entity.id
_entity.type
_entity.pdbx_description
1 polymer ?
#
loop_
_entity_poly.entity_id
_entity_poly.type
_entity_poly.pdbx_seq_one_letter_code
_entity_poly.pdbx_strand_id
1 'polypeptide(L)'
;SAMVCLMTPALAFFYGGLGRRKNVINTMMMSVLPLAIASLLWIVAGYSLSFGGHGNIFGNFSHLFLNGVSETASSRGLTIPDMLFAAFQMMFSIICVAILTGSVVGRIRFTPLAIFVVFWLLLVYYPFAHMVWDKGLLAKWGTIDFAGGDVVHITSGVSALVLAIVVGKRRDFGILEHRPHNVPFVLLGAGLLWFGWFGFNAGSALAANGLAVHALVTTHVSAAAAMFSWLAIEKHVTGHPSLVGGSTGLVAGLVAITPGAGFVSIWSAILIGLMVSPICFYAISVLKKRFAYDDALDAFGCHGVRSEEHTSELQS
;
A
#
# COMPACT_ATOMS: atom_id res chain seq x y z
N SER A 1 6.59 -0.46 -14.24
CA SER A 1 5.67 -1.62 -14.08
C SER A 1 6.32 -2.78 -13.35
N ALA A 2 7.46 -3.35 -13.82
CA ALA A 2 8.08 -4.53 -13.22
C ALA A 2 8.48 -4.33 -11.74
N MET A 3 9.06 -3.18 -11.38
CA MET A 3 9.38 -2.85 -10.01
C MET A 3 8.14 -2.80 -9.11
N VAL A 4 7.02 -2.25 -9.60
CA VAL A 4 5.75 -2.22 -8.84
C VAL A 4 5.14 -3.63 -8.74
N CYS A 5 5.24 -4.46 -9.78
CA CYS A 5 4.82 -5.87 -9.71
C CYS A 5 5.56 -6.62 -8.58
N LEU A 6 6.85 -6.37 -8.42
CA LEU A 6 7.67 -6.98 -7.34
C LEU A 6 7.17 -6.61 -5.94
N MET A 7 6.48 -5.48 -5.77
CA MET A 7 5.99 -5.05 -4.46
C MET A 7 4.96 -6.02 -3.86
N THR A 8 4.16 -6.70 -4.67
CA THR A 8 3.17 -7.65 -4.15
C THR A 8 3.81 -8.88 -3.49
N PRO A 9 4.73 -9.63 -4.12
CA PRO A 9 5.47 -10.67 -3.42
C PRO A 9 6.36 -10.13 -2.28
N ALA A 10 6.89 -8.91 -2.41
CA ALA A 10 7.62 -8.25 -1.33
C ALA A 10 6.74 -8.04 -0.09
N LEU A 11 5.50 -7.57 -0.28
CA LEU A 11 4.51 -7.44 0.78
C LEU A 11 4.16 -8.79 1.41
N ALA A 12 4.09 -9.85 0.60
CA ALA A 12 3.85 -11.19 1.10
C ALA A 12 4.97 -11.66 2.05
N PHE A 13 6.24 -11.34 1.76
CA PHE A 13 7.35 -11.59 2.68
C PHE A 13 7.26 -10.72 3.95
N PHE A 14 6.96 -9.44 3.80
CA PHE A 14 6.81 -8.52 4.92
C PHE A 14 5.70 -9.00 5.87
N TYR A 15 4.50 -9.25 5.36
CA TYR A 15 3.37 -9.76 6.13
C TYR A 15 3.59 -11.19 6.66
N GLY A 16 4.19 -12.05 5.85
CA GLY A 16 4.54 -13.41 6.25
C GLY A 16 5.53 -13.43 7.41
N GLY A 17 6.51 -12.52 7.41
CA GLY A 17 7.48 -12.38 8.51
C GLY A 17 6.87 -11.84 9.80
N LEU A 18 5.95 -10.87 9.69
CA LEU A 18 5.22 -10.30 10.82
C LEU A 18 4.19 -11.27 11.42
N GLY A 19 3.61 -12.13 10.59
CA GLY A 19 2.58 -13.08 10.99
C GLY A 19 3.10 -14.21 11.89
N ARG A 20 2.18 -15.05 12.38
CA ARG A 20 2.52 -16.25 13.15
C ARG A 20 3.07 -17.36 12.26
N ARG A 21 4.03 -18.14 12.75
CA ARG A 21 4.63 -19.27 12.02
C ARG A 21 3.59 -20.23 11.42
N LYS A 22 2.54 -20.56 12.15
CA LYS A 22 1.48 -21.48 11.68
C LYS A 22 0.62 -20.90 10.53
N ASN A 23 0.64 -19.58 10.33
CA ASN A 23 -0.18 -18.89 9.33
C ASN A 23 0.62 -18.34 8.16
N VAL A 24 1.97 -18.46 8.15
CA VAL A 24 2.84 -17.77 7.20
C VAL A 24 2.47 -18.06 5.74
N ILE A 25 2.31 -19.34 5.38
CA ILE A 25 1.96 -19.73 4.00
C ILE A 25 0.60 -19.16 3.60
N ASN A 26 -0.40 -19.26 4.49
CA ASN A 26 -1.72 -18.70 4.23
C ASN A 26 -1.68 -17.17 4.10
N THR A 27 -0.91 -16.49 4.95
CA THR A 27 -0.72 -15.02 4.88
C THR A 27 -0.10 -14.62 3.54
N MET A 28 1.00 -15.28 3.14
CA MET A 28 1.67 -15.01 1.87
C MET A 28 0.73 -15.30 0.69
N MET A 29 0.01 -16.42 0.73
CA MET A 29 -0.95 -16.79 -0.32
C MET A 29 -2.07 -15.76 -0.49
N MET A 30 -2.62 -15.24 0.61
CA MET A 30 -3.65 -14.18 0.58
C MET A 30 -3.09 -12.87 0.00
N SER A 31 -1.83 -12.53 0.29
CA SER A 31 -1.19 -11.33 -0.26
C SER A 31 -0.84 -11.46 -1.74
N VAL A 32 -0.59 -12.68 -2.24
CA VAL A 32 -0.26 -12.94 -3.66
C VAL A 32 -1.52 -13.16 -4.52
N LEU A 33 -2.63 -13.61 -3.92
CA LEU A 33 -3.91 -13.82 -4.64
C LEU A 33 -4.33 -12.63 -5.53
N PRO A 34 -4.15 -11.38 -5.11
CA PRO A 34 -4.46 -10.22 -5.95
C PRO A 34 -3.75 -10.20 -7.31
N LEU A 35 -2.54 -10.77 -7.41
CA LEU A 35 -1.84 -10.84 -8.71
C LEU A 35 -2.69 -11.52 -9.78
N ALA A 36 -3.38 -12.61 -9.45
CA ALA A 36 -4.23 -13.29 -10.39
C ALA A 36 -5.56 -12.57 -10.63
N ILE A 37 -6.30 -12.30 -9.54
CA ILE A 37 -7.67 -11.77 -9.64
C ILE A 37 -7.67 -10.35 -10.21
N ALA A 38 -6.85 -9.45 -9.66
CA ALA A 38 -6.84 -8.06 -10.07
C ALA A 38 -6.31 -7.90 -11.49
N SER A 39 -5.29 -8.68 -11.91
CA SER A 39 -4.79 -8.64 -13.29
C SER A 39 -5.84 -9.05 -14.31
N LEU A 40 -6.53 -10.15 -14.06
CA LEU A 40 -7.58 -10.63 -14.99
C LEU A 40 -8.76 -9.64 -15.02
N LEU A 41 -9.21 -9.19 -13.86
CA LEU A 41 -10.33 -8.27 -13.80
C LEU A 41 -9.99 -6.89 -14.39
N TRP A 42 -8.72 -6.46 -14.25
CA TRP A 42 -8.22 -5.22 -14.86
C TRP A 42 -8.30 -5.27 -16.37
N ILE A 43 -7.87 -6.36 -16.99
CA ILE A 43 -7.94 -6.56 -18.44
C ILE A 43 -9.40 -6.62 -18.90
N VAL A 44 -10.24 -7.36 -18.20
CA VAL A 44 -11.66 -7.54 -18.59
C VAL A 44 -12.42 -6.21 -18.55
N ALA A 45 -12.32 -5.44 -17.49
CA ALA A 45 -13.13 -4.24 -17.29
C ALA A 45 -12.43 -3.12 -16.51
N GLY A 46 -11.45 -3.43 -15.65
CA GLY A 46 -10.88 -2.50 -14.68
C GLY A 46 -10.25 -1.28 -15.32
N TYR A 47 -9.48 -1.46 -16.37
CA TYR A 47 -8.90 -0.33 -17.12
C TYR A 47 -10.00 0.58 -17.69
N SER A 48 -11.01 0.01 -18.30
CA SER A 48 -12.12 0.75 -18.89
C SER A 48 -12.92 1.54 -17.87
N LEU A 49 -13.20 0.94 -16.72
CA LEU A 49 -13.92 1.58 -15.60
C LEU A 49 -13.10 2.66 -14.91
N SER A 50 -11.78 2.53 -14.87
CA SER A 50 -10.89 3.50 -14.23
C SER A 50 -10.46 4.64 -15.17
N PHE A 51 -10.24 4.35 -16.46
CA PHE A 51 -9.60 5.28 -17.39
C PHE A 51 -10.32 5.43 -18.74
N GLY A 52 -11.54 4.96 -18.84
CA GLY A 52 -12.39 5.12 -20.02
C GLY A 52 -13.45 6.21 -19.87
N GLY A 53 -13.64 7.03 -20.92
CA GLY A 53 -14.73 8.03 -20.96
C GLY A 53 -14.51 9.24 -20.06
N HIS A 54 -15.61 9.91 -19.69
CA HIS A 54 -15.59 11.21 -18.98
C HIS A 54 -16.62 11.26 -17.82
N GLY A 55 -16.95 10.13 -17.21
CA GLY A 55 -17.84 10.07 -16.05
C GLY A 55 -17.31 10.84 -14.83
N ASN A 56 -18.18 11.12 -13.86
CA ASN A 56 -17.72 11.73 -12.60
C ASN A 56 -17.19 10.69 -11.62
N ILE A 57 -17.78 9.48 -11.61
CA ILE A 57 -17.49 8.41 -10.63
C ILE A 57 -16.88 7.19 -11.32
N PHE A 58 -17.40 6.82 -12.46
CA PHE A 58 -16.95 5.66 -13.24
C PHE A 58 -16.56 6.08 -14.65
N GLY A 59 -15.59 5.37 -15.22
CA GLY A 59 -15.36 5.35 -16.65
C GLY A 59 -16.53 4.72 -17.43
N ASN A 60 -16.24 4.22 -18.58
CA ASN A 60 -17.21 3.54 -19.43
C ASN A 60 -16.74 2.12 -19.80
N PHE A 61 -17.37 1.49 -20.80
CA PHE A 61 -17.03 0.16 -21.28
C PHE A 61 -16.32 0.17 -22.65
N SER A 62 -15.74 1.32 -23.08
CA SER A 62 -15.11 1.45 -24.39
C SER A 62 -13.84 0.63 -24.58
N HIS A 63 -13.16 0.29 -23.48
CA HIS A 63 -11.89 -0.44 -23.48
C HIS A 63 -11.97 -1.80 -22.79
N LEU A 64 -13.13 -2.46 -22.82
CA LEU A 64 -13.23 -3.84 -22.34
C LEU A 64 -12.20 -4.73 -23.04
N PHE A 65 -11.55 -5.62 -22.29
CA PHE A 65 -10.46 -6.47 -22.75
C PHE A 65 -9.29 -5.70 -23.38
N LEU A 66 -9.07 -4.44 -22.95
CA LEU A 66 -8.10 -3.49 -23.50
C LEU A 66 -8.30 -3.20 -25.02
N ASN A 67 -9.52 -3.40 -25.52
CA ASN A 67 -9.83 -3.13 -26.92
C ASN A 67 -9.60 -1.64 -27.24
N GLY A 68 -8.90 -1.38 -28.35
CA GLY A 68 -8.56 -0.01 -28.78
C GLY A 68 -7.46 0.67 -27.95
N VAL A 69 -6.81 0.00 -27.01
CA VAL A 69 -5.65 0.51 -26.25
C VAL A 69 -4.38 0.31 -27.10
N SER A 70 -3.72 1.41 -27.46
CA SER A 70 -2.58 1.38 -28.39
C SER A 70 -1.29 0.90 -27.73
N GLU A 71 -0.56 0.02 -28.43
CA GLU A 71 0.77 -0.47 -28.02
C GLU A 71 1.91 0.50 -28.43
N THR A 72 1.65 1.45 -29.31
CA THR A 72 2.69 2.30 -29.91
C THR A 72 2.44 3.80 -29.72
N ALA A 73 1.21 4.21 -29.43
CA ALA A 73 0.82 5.62 -29.31
C ALA A 73 0.14 5.91 -27.97
N SER A 74 0.09 7.17 -27.59
CA SER A 74 -0.64 7.65 -26.43
C SER A 74 -1.81 8.53 -26.84
N SER A 75 -3.03 8.15 -26.49
CA SER A 75 -4.22 8.99 -26.58
C SER A 75 -4.29 10.05 -25.47
N ARG A 76 -3.44 9.90 -24.43
CA ARG A 76 -3.37 10.76 -23.24
C ARG A 76 -2.30 11.85 -23.36
N GLY A 77 -1.57 11.93 -24.49
CA GLY A 77 -0.47 12.88 -24.67
C GLY A 77 0.78 12.55 -23.82
N LEU A 78 0.94 11.29 -23.41
CA LEU A 78 2.09 10.82 -22.64
C LEU A 78 3.24 10.42 -23.57
N THR A 79 4.45 10.33 -23.00
CA THR A 79 5.64 9.82 -23.72
C THR A 79 5.69 8.29 -23.79
N ILE A 80 4.77 7.61 -23.11
CA ILE A 80 4.64 6.15 -23.09
C ILE A 80 3.34 5.73 -23.80
N PRO A 81 3.30 4.56 -24.45
CA PRO A 81 2.08 4.04 -25.06
C PRO A 81 0.97 3.78 -24.06
N ASP A 82 -0.28 3.84 -24.50
CA ASP A 82 -1.45 3.59 -23.66
C ASP A 82 -1.44 2.18 -23.04
N MET A 83 -0.95 1.17 -23.76
CA MET A 83 -0.82 -0.19 -23.24
C MET A 83 0.18 -0.27 -22.07
N LEU A 84 1.29 0.47 -22.12
CA LEU A 84 2.25 0.54 -21.01
C LEU A 84 1.66 1.30 -19.82
N PHE A 85 0.89 2.37 -20.06
CA PHE A 85 0.13 3.06 -19.03
C PHE A 85 -0.88 2.11 -18.37
N ALA A 86 -1.65 1.35 -19.16
CA ALA A 86 -2.60 0.37 -18.63
C ALA A 86 -1.92 -0.72 -17.79
N ALA A 87 -0.77 -1.24 -18.26
CA ALA A 87 0.02 -2.22 -17.51
C ALA A 87 0.61 -1.62 -16.20
N PHE A 88 1.02 -0.36 -16.22
CA PHE A 88 1.51 0.32 -15.03
C PHE A 88 0.41 0.49 -13.98
N GLN A 89 -0.75 0.98 -14.39
CA GLN A 89 -1.90 1.19 -13.51
C GLN A 89 -2.51 -0.13 -12.98
N MET A 90 -2.38 -1.21 -13.74
CA MET A 90 -2.75 -2.55 -13.27
C MET A 90 -1.98 -2.92 -12.00
N MET A 91 -0.68 -2.62 -11.93
CA MET A 91 0.14 -2.96 -10.75
C MET A 91 -0.33 -2.24 -9.49
N PHE A 92 -0.90 -1.05 -9.63
CA PHE A 92 -1.48 -0.29 -8.51
C PHE A 92 -2.76 -0.95 -7.98
N SER A 93 -3.63 -1.44 -8.85
CA SER A 93 -4.82 -2.19 -8.45
C SER A 93 -4.47 -3.47 -7.67
N ILE A 94 -3.41 -4.17 -8.09
CA ILE A 94 -2.92 -5.39 -7.46
C ILE A 94 -2.41 -5.12 -6.06
N ILE A 95 -1.49 -4.17 -5.91
CA ILE A 95 -0.88 -3.88 -4.60
C ILE A 95 -1.89 -3.28 -3.62
N CYS A 96 -2.84 -2.48 -4.09
CA CYS A 96 -3.88 -1.89 -3.26
C CYS A 96 -4.71 -2.98 -2.55
N VAL A 97 -5.14 -4.01 -3.29
CA VAL A 97 -5.83 -5.16 -2.70
C VAL A 97 -4.91 -5.97 -1.78
N ALA A 98 -3.65 -6.16 -2.16
CA ALA A 98 -2.71 -6.91 -1.34
C ALA A 98 -2.52 -6.28 0.04
N ILE A 99 -2.48 -4.94 0.13
CA ILE A 99 -2.34 -4.21 1.39
C ILE A 99 -3.47 -4.54 2.35
N LEU A 100 -4.74 -4.46 1.91
CA LEU A 100 -5.87 -4.67 2.81
C LEU A 100 -5.96 -6.10 3.38
N THR A 101 -5.34 -7.09 2.72
CA THR A 101 -5.36 -8.47 3.20
C THR A 101 -4.68 -8.63 4.56
N GLY A 102 -3.73 -7.75 4.89
CA GLY A 102 -3.03 -7.75 6.18
C GLY A 102 -3.96 -7.62 7.39
N SER A 103 -5.08 -6.89 7.25
CA SER A 103 -6.03 -6.68 8.33
C SER A 103 -6.77 -7.94 8.76
N VAL A 104 -6.96 -8.90 7.86
CA VAL A 104 -7.82 -10.09 8.09
C VAL A 104 -7.03 -11.40 8.20
N VAL A 105 -5.72 -11.32 8.32
CA VAL A 105 -4.84 -12.50 8.47
C VAL A 105 -5.32 -13.39 9.63
N GLY A 106 -5.44 -14.70 9.32
CA GLY A 106 -5.86 -15.73 10.29
C GLY A 106 -7.35 -15.75 10.64
N ARG A 107 -8.19 -14.94 9.97
CA ARG A 107 -9.63 -14.83 10.26
C ARG A 107 -10.55 -15.11 9.08
N ILE A 108 -10.08 -14.92 7.87
CA ILE A 108 -10.87 -15.13 6.66
C ILE A 108 -10.39 -16.36 5.90
N ARG A 109 -11.30 -17.07 5.25
CA ARG A 109 -10.98 -18.16 4.33
C ARG A 109 -10.68 -17.59 2.95
N PHE A 110 -9.95 -18.37 2.14
CA PHE A 110 -9.51 -17.97 0.80
C PHE A 110 -10.68 -17.59 -0.13
N THR A 111 -11.73 -18.43 -0.23
CA THR A 111 -12.85 -18.18 -1.15
C THR A 111 -13.65 -16.92 -0.84
N PRO A 112 -14.07 -16.64 0.40
CA PRO A 112 -14.69 -15.36 0.76
C PRO A 112 -13.82 -14.15 0.45
N LEU A 113 -12.49 -14.25 0.68
CA LEU A 113 -11.57 -13.17 0.33
C LEU A 113 -11.51 -12.94 -1.18
N ALA A 114 -11.44 -14.01 -1.97
CA ALA A 114 -11.41 -13.90 -3.44
C ALA A 114 -12.67 -13.22 -3.99
N ILE A 115 -13.84 -13.60 -3.47
CA ILE A 115 -15.13 -12.97 -3.83
C ILE A 115 -15.14 -11.50 -3.41
N PHE A 116 -14.73 -11.21 -2.18
CA PHE A 116 -14.64 -9.83 -1.69
C PHE A 116 -13.73 -8.97 -2.59
N VAL A 117 -12.57 -9.48 -2.98
CA VAL A 117 -11.60 -8.78 -3.85
C VAL A 117 -12.23 -8.35 -5.17
N VAL A 118 -12.99 -9.23 -5.82
CA VAL A 118 -13.69 -8.92 -7.08
C VAL A 118 -14.65 -7.74 -6.89
N PHE A 119 -15.53 -7.82 -5.88
CA PHE A 119 -16.50 -6.75 -5.65
C PHE A 119 -15.84 -5.46 -5.16
N TRP A 120 -14.82 -5.55 -4.34
CA TRP A 120 -14.09 -4.39 -3.85
C TRP A 120 -13.38 -3.64 -4.97
N LEU A 121 -12.74 -4.34 -5.90
CA LEU A 121 -12.13 -3.72 -7.07
C LEU A 121 -13.18 -2.99 -7.93
N LEU A 122 -14.29 -3.65 -8.22
CA LEU A 122 -15.36 -3.08 -9.05
C LEU A 122 -16.07 -1.89 -8.40
N LEU A 123 -16.30 -1.94 -7.09
CA LEU A 123 -17.16 -0.97 -6.40
C LEU A 123 -16.38 0.11 -5.65
N VAL A 124 -15.10 -0.12 -5.36
CA VAL A 124 -14.27 0.82 -4.58
C VAL A 124 -13.08 1.30 -5.39
N TYR A 125 -12.18 0.39 -5.80
CA TYR A 125 -10.92 0.79 -6.39
C TYR A 125 -11.08 1.46 -7.76
N TYR A 126 -11.76 0.83 -8.71
CA TYR A 126 -11.90 1.39 -10.07
C TYR A 126 -12.63 2.73 -10.10
N PRO A 127 -13.76 2.91 -9.35
CA PRO A 127 -14.39 4.22 -9.24
C PRO A 127 -13.46 5.26 -8.63
N PHE A 128 -12.74 4.91 -7.56
CA PHE A 128 -11.88 5.87 -6.87
C PHE A 128 -10.70 6.29 -7.74
N ALA A 129 -10.09 5.34 -8.46
CA ALA A 129 -9.04 5.63 -9.45
C ALA A 129 -9.55 6.56 -10.56
N HIS A 130 -10.78 6.34 -11.06
CA HIS A 130 -11.41 7.23 -12.04
C HIS A 130 -11.64 8.63 -11.46
N MET A 131 -12.19 8.72 -10.26
CA MET A 131 -12.49 10.01 -9.61
C MET A 131 -11.24 10.85 -9.39
N VAL A 132 -10.11 10.24 -9.04
CA VAL A 132 -8.86 10.95 -8.70
C VAL A 132 -7.96 11.16 -9.90
N TRP A 133 -7.75 10.14 -10.73
CA TRP A 133 -6.71 10.15 -11.77
C TRP A 133 -7.21 10.36 -13.20
N ASP A 134 -8.51 10.21 -13.47
CA ASP A 134 -9.05 10.34 -14.83
C ASP A 134 -10.07 11.49 -14.99
N LYS A 135 -9.79 12.64 -14.36
CA LYS A 135 -10.65 13.85 -14.45
C LYS A 135 -12.07 13.67 -13.87
N GLY A 136 -12.27 12.69 -12.99
CA GLY A 136 -13.53 12.48 -12.29
C GLY A 136 -13.79 13.52 -11.19
N LEU A 137 -14.72 13.21 -10.29
CA LEU A 137 -15.25 14.16 -9.30
C LEU A 137 -14.17 14.76 -8.39
N LEU A 138 -13.29 13.91 -7.82
CA LEU A 138 -12.26 14.36 -6.88
C LEU A 138 -11.18 15.19 -7.58
N ALA A 139 -10.78 14.80 -8.79
CA ALA A 139 -9.86 15.59 -9.61
C ALA A 139 -10.42 16.99 -9.90
N LYS A 140 -11.74 17.10 -10.18
CA LYS A 140 -12.42 18.39 -10.38
C LYS A 140 -12.46 19.25 -9.12
N TRP A 141 -12.43 18.65 -7.95
CA TRP A 141 -12.33 19.36 -6.66
C TRP A 141 -10.90 19.75 -6.29
N GLY A 142 -9.91 19.37 -7.12
CA GLY A 142 -8.51 19.74 -6.92
C GLY A 142 -7.71 18.76 -6.05
N THR A 143 -8.19 17.52 -5.88
CA THR A 143 -7.42 16.47 -5.19
C THR A 143 -6.10 16.24 -5.91
N ILE A 144 -5.01 16.23 -5.14
CA ILE A 144 -3.65 15.98 -5.61
C ILE A 144 -3.20 14.64 -5.06
N ASP A 145 -3.00 13.68 -5.97
CA ASP A 145 -2.45 12.37 -5.65
C ASP A 145 -1.43 11.96 -6.73
N PHE A 146 -0.15 12.16 -6.45
CA PHE A 146 0.90 11.91 -7.42
C PHE A 146 1.05 10.43 -7.79
N ALA A 147 1.02 9.55 -6.78
CA ALA A 147 1.35 8.15 -6.99
C ALA A 147 0.47 7.15 -6.19
N GLY A 148 -0.66 7.56 -5.66
CA GLY A 148 -1.59 6.64 -5.00
C GLY A 148 -1.67 6.79 -3.48
N GLY A 149 -1.35 7.96 -2.95
CA GLY A 149 -1.58 8.27 -1.54
C GLY A 149 -3.05 8.09 -1.17
N ASP A 150 -3.94 8.64 -1.98
CA ASP A 150 -5.39 8.50 -1.81
C ASP A 150 -5.91 7.19 -2.42
N VAL A 151 -5.60 6.97 -3.71
CA VAL A 151 -6.17 5.85 -4.49
C VAL A 151 -5.73 4.49 -3.98
N VAL A 152 -4.50 4.36 -3.47
CA VAL A 152 -3.98 3.08 -2.98
C VAL A 152 -3.99 3.04 -1.46
N HIS A 153 -3.34 4.00 -0.78
CA HIS A 153 -3.07 3.88 0.65
C HIS A 153 -4.27 4.23 1.53
N ILE A 154 -4.93 5.36 1.31
CA ILE A 154 -6.14 5.71 2.09
C ILE A 154 -7.25 4.70 1.79
N THR A 155 -7.48 4.37 0.53
CA THR A 155 -8.53 3.44 0.12
C THR A 155 -8.34 2.05 0.73
N SER A 156 -7.12 1.48 0.63
CA SER A 156 -6.82 0.18 1.23
C SER A 156 -6.80 0.23 2.76
N GLY A 157 -6.24 1.28 3.36
CA GLY A 157 -6.14 1.44 4.81
C GLY A 157 -7.50 1.57 5.49
N VAL A 158 -8.38 2.43 4.98
CA VAL A 158 -9.76 2.57 5.48
C VAL A 158 -10.54 1.27 5.28
N SER A 159 -10.42 0.64 4.11
CA SER A 159 -11.06 -0.66 3.87
C SER A 159 -10.53 -1.76 4.81
N ALA A 160 -9.24 -1.75 5.12
CA ALA A 160 -8.63 -2.65 6.08
C ALA A 160 -9.23 -2.48 7.50
N LEU A 161 -9.43 -1.23 7.93
CA LEU A 161 -10.10 -0.94 9.20
C LEU A 161 -11.54 -1.46 9.23
N VAL A 162 -12.32 -1.14 8.18
CA VAL A 162 -13.72 -1.61 8.09
C VAL A 162 -13.77 -3.13 8.09
N LEU A 163 -12.91 -3.80 7.32
CA LEU A 163 -12.82 -5.26 7.30
C LEU A 163 -12.45 -5.83 8.68
N ALA A 164 -11.48 -5.21 9.37
CA ALA A 164 -11.08 -5.65 10.71
C ALA A 164 -12.24 -5.57 11.71
N ILE A 165 -13.08 -4.53 11.58
CA ILE A 165 -14.28 -4.36 12.43
C ILE A 165 -15.36 -5.39 12.06
N VAL A 166 -15.68 -5.55 10.77
CA VAL A 166 -16.75 -6.45 10.28
C VAL A 166 -16.42 -7.91 10.53
N VAL A 167 -15.18 -8.33 10.26
CA VAL A 167 -14.75 -9.73 10.49
C VAL A 167 -14.61 -10.04 11.99
N GLY A 168 -14.44 -9.02 12.82
CA GLY A 168 -14.33 -9.15 14.26
C GLY A 168 -12.94 -9.56 14.74
N LYS A 169 -12.82 -9.75 16.06
CA LYS A 169 -11.55 -10.03 16.74
C LYS A 169 -11.12 -11.48 16.58
N ARG A 170 -9.81 -11.73 16.54
CA ARG A 170 -9.25 -13.10 16.67
C ARG A 170 -9.60 -13.67 18.03
N ARG A 171 -9.74 -15.00 18.12
CA ARG A 171 -10.09 -15.71 19.37
C ARG A 171 -9.12 -15.43 20.53
N ASP A 172 -7.88 -15.10 20.20
CA ASP A 172 -6.80 -14.84 21.14
C ASP A 172 -6.36 -13.36 21.18
N PHE A 173 -7.18 -12.46 20.61
CA PHE A 173 -6.94 -11.01 20.68
C PHE A 173 -6.95 -10.52 22.14
N GLY A 174 -5.87 -9.84 22.54
CA GLY A 174 -5.70 -9.36 23.90
C GLY A 174 -5.33 -10.43 24.93
N ILE A 175 -5.19 -11.72 24.52
CA ILE A 175 -4.83 -12.84 25.41
C ILE A 175 -3.38 -13.28 25.13
N LEU A 176 -2.99 -13.35 23.86
CA LEU A 176 -1.66 -13.80 23.44
C LEU A 176 -0.96 -12.68 22.66
N GLU A 177 0.28 -12.45 23.04
CA GLU A 177 1.18 -11.57 22.31
C GLU A 177 1.55 -12.16 20.93
N HIS A 178 1.46 -11.35 19.90
CA HIS A 178 1.79 -11.77 18.54
C HIS A 178 3.21 -11.32 18.19
N ARG A 179 4.18 -12.21 18.29
CA ARG A 179 5.56 -11.95 17.87
C ARG A 179 5.76 -12.26 16.38
N PRO A 180 6.52 -11.43 15.64
CA PRO A 180 6.97 -11.76 14.30
C PRO A 180 7.72 -13.09 14.31
N HIS A 181 7.31 -14.00 13.42
CA HIS A 181 7.98 -15.32 13.43
C HIS A 181 9.29 -15.33 12.66
N ASN A 182 9.52 -14.38 11.73
CA ASN A 182 10.70 -14.34 10.88
C ASN A 182 11.11 -12.90 10.54
N VAL A 183 11.92 -12.31 11.39
CA VAL A 183 12.44 -10.94 11.23
C VAL A 183 13.27 -10.76 9.94
N PRO A 184 14.13 -11.72 9.50
CA PRO A 184 14.76 -11.65 8.19
C PRO A 184 13.77 -11.51 7.02
N PHE A 185 12.61 -12.18 7.06
CA PHE A 185 11.57 -12.00 6.03
C PHE A 185 10.94 -10.61 6.08
N VAL A 186 10.77 -10.02 7.26
CA VAL A 186 10.31 -8.64 7.42
C VAL A 186 11.27 -7.68 6.74
N LEU A 187 12.57 -7.80 7.01
CA LEU A 187 13.60 -6.97 6.39
C LEU A 187 13.67 -7.16 4.88
N LEU A 188 13.66 -8.40 4.42
CA LEU A 188 13.67 -8.71 2.98
C LEU A 188 12.45 -8.08 2.28
N GLY A 189 11.26 -8.26 2.86
CA GLY A 189 10.03 -7.67 2.33
C GLY A 189 10.09 -6.15 2.30
N ALA A 190 10.53 -5.51 3.38
CA ALA A 190 10.68 -4.06 3.46
C ALA A 190 11.69 -3.52 2.43
N GLY A 191 12.84 -4.17 2.26
CA GLY A 191 13.86 -3.79 1.28
C GLY A 191 13.37 -3.91 -0.16
N LEU A 192 12.68 -5.00 -0.49
CA LEU A 192 12.08 -5.19 -1.81
C LEU A 192 10.90 -4.23 -2.06
N LEU A 193 10.11 -3.89 -1.03
CA LEU A 193 9.10 -2.83 -1.11
C LEU A 193 9.75 -1.49 -1.39
N TRP A 194 10.85 -1.14 -0.69
CA TRP A 194 11.59 0.09 -0.92
C TRP A 194 12.08 0.19 -2.38
N PHE A 195 12.71 -0.87 -2.86
CA PHE A 195 13.15 -0.94 -4.26
C PHE A 195 11.96 -0.78 -5.24
N GLY A 196 10.86 -1.47 -5.00
CA GLY A 196 9.66 -1.37 -5.82
C GLY A 196 9.03 0.03 -5.81
N TRP A 197 9.17 0.74 -4.69
CA TRP A 197 8.63 2.09 -4.52
C TRP A 197 9.31 3.16 -5.39
N PHE A 198 10.54 2.93 -5.82
CA PHE A 198 11.14 3.76 -6.85
C PHE A 198 10.36 3.68 -8.16
N GLY A 199 9.93 2.50 -8.56
CA GLY A 199 9.02 2.34 -9.69
C GLY A 199 7.63 2.87 -9.42
N PHE A 200 7.14 2.75 -8.19
CA PHE A 200 5.83 3.22 -7.77
C PHE A 200 5.75 4.76 -7.86
N ASN A 201 6.62 5.48 -7.19
CA ASN A 201 6.59 6.94 -7.15
C ASN A 201 7.28 7.58 -8.37
N ALA A 202 8.54 7.26 -8.66
CA ALA A 202 9.21 7.86 -9.82
C ALA A 202 8.58 7.43 -11.15
N GLY A 203 8.06 6.21 -11.23
CA GLY A 203 7.31 5.73 -12.40
C GLY A 203 6.01 6.51 -12.63
N SER A 204 5.40 7.08 -11.61
CA SER A 204 4.19 7.90 -11.71
C SER A 204 4.40 9.24 -12.41
N ALA A 205 5.66 9.64 -12.66
CA ALA A 205 5.97 10.72 -13.60
C ALA A 205 5.62 10.37 -15.06
N LEU A 206 5.40 9.09 -15.37
CA LEU A 206 5.05 8.54 -16.71
C LEU A 206 6.04 8.94 -17.82
N ALA A 207 7.25 9.35 -17.43
CA ALA A 207 8.34 9.76 -18.31
C ALA A 207 9.68 9.63 -17.58
N ALA A 208 10.76 9.42 -18.33
CA ALA A 208 12.14 9.50 -17.82
C ALA A 208 12.63 10.97 -17.87
N ASN A 209 12.23 11.77 -16.89
CA ASN A 209 12.48 13.22 -16.84
C ASN A 209 12.88 13.68 -15.44
N GLY A 210 13.09 14.99 -15.27
CA GLY A 210 13.46 15.59 -13.98
C GLY A 210 12.42 15.34 -12.86
N LEU A 211 11.13 15.23 -13.18
CA LEU A 211 10.08 14.91 -12.22
C LEU A 211 10.24 13.49 -11.66
N ALA A 212 10.58 12.50 -12.52
CA ALA A 212 10.86 11.14 -12.08
C ALA A 212 12.08 11.09 -11.15
N VAL A 213 13.17 11.80 -11.49
CA VAL A 213 14.37 11.90 -10.65
C VAL A 213 14.04 12.54 -9.31
N HIS A 214 13.27 13.64 -9.32
CA HIS A 214 12.82 14.31 -8.10
C HIS A 214 12.02 13.38 -7.20
N ALA A 215 11.02 12.71 -7.75
CA ALA A 215 10.18 11.76 -7.02
C ALA A 215 10.97 10.56 -6.45
N LEU A 216 12.02 10.10 -7.15
CA LEU A 216 12.93 9.07 -6.65
C LEU A 216 13.67 9.54 -5.40
N VAL A 217 14.24 10.77 -5.44
CA VAL A 217 15.01 11.32 -4.32
C VAL A 217 14.11 11.58 -3.11
N THR A 218 12.95 12.23 -3.29
CA THR A 218 12.01 12.51 -2.19
C THR A 218 11.49 11.22 -1.55
N THR A 219 11.22 10.19 -2.34
CA THR A 219 10.82 8.87 -1.86
C THR A 219 11.89 8.23 -0.98
N HIS A 220 13.14 8.22 -1.45
CA HIS A 220 14.26 7.66 -0.68
C HIS A 220 14.49 8.39 0.63
N VAL A 221 14.52 9.71 0.57
CA VAL A 221 14.83 10.56 1.73
C VAL A 221 13.75 10.46 2.79
N SER A 222 12.47 10.45 2.41
CA SER A 222 11.36 10.28 3.35
C SER A 222 11.42 8.91 4.04
N ALA A 223 11.68 7.84 3.30
CA ALA A 223 11.81 6.50 3.87
C ALA A 223 12.96 6.40 4.88
N ALA A 224 14.13 6.97 4.55
CA ALA A 224 15.29 6.99 5.43
C ALA A 224 15.03 7.82 6.70
N ALA A 225 14.43 9.00 6.55
CA ALA A 225 14.08 9.88 7.67
C ALA A 225 13.05 9.22 8.61
N ALA A 226 12.05 8.53 8.05
CA ALA A 226 11.05 7.82 8.84
C ALA A 226 11.64 6.61 9.57
N MET A 227 12.50 5.82 8.92
CA MET A 227 13.24 4.73 9.58
C MET A 227 14.06 5.26 10.76
N PHE A 228 14.82 6.34 10.57
CA PHE A 228 15.61 6.95 11.62
C PHE A 228 14.73 7.43 12.79
N SER A 229 13.66 8.17 12.50
CA SER A 229 12.71 8.67 13.50
C SER A 229 12.05 7.54 14.28
N TRP A 230 11.66 6.46 13.60
CA TRP A 230 11.08 5.28 14.24
C TRP A 230 12.05 4.65 15.24
N LEU A 231 13.28 4.35 14.82
CA LEU A 231 14.31 3.76 15.68
C LEU A 231 14.63 4.63 16.89
N ALA A 232 14.63 5.97 16.70
CA ALA A 232 14.85 6.92 17.80
C ALA A 232 13.73 6.89 18.83
N ILE A 233 12.47 6.88 18.39
CA ILE A 233 11.29 6.80 19.27
C ILE A 233 11.26 5.46 20.00
N GLU A 234 11.45 4.36 19.27
CA GLU A 234 11.46 3.01 19.85
C GLU A 234 12.53 2.90 20.93
N LYS A 235 13.76 3.37 20.65
CA LYS A 235 14.83 3.42 21.64
C LYS A 235 14.45 4.25 22.87
N HIS A 236 13.78 5.39 22.69
CA HIS A 236 13.37 6.24 23.80
C HIS A 236 12.27 5.60 24.67
N VAL A 237 11.28 4.98 24.03
CA VAL A 237 10.11 4.41 24.75
C VAL A 237 10.42 3.04 25.35
N THR A 238 11.18 2.20 24.65
CA THR A 238 11.37 0.79 25.00
C THR A 238 12.78 0.46 25.48
N GLY A 239 13.70 1.39 25.30
CA GLY A 239 15.12 1.22 25.61
C GLY A 239 15.97 0.63 24.46
N HIS A 240 15.37 -0.06 23.51
CA HIS A 240 16.07 -0.75 22.42
C HIS A 240 15.38 -0.57 21.06
N PRO A 241 16.11 -0.17 20.00
CA PRO A 241 15.58 -0.17 18.66
C PRO A 241 15.49 -1.59 18.10
N SER A 242 14.48 -1.89 17.28
CA SER A 242 14.30 -3.17 16.63
C SER A 242 14.41 -3.09 15.11
N LEU A 243 14.81 -4.22 14.49
CA LEU A 243 14.83 -4.32 13.04
C LEU A 243 13.41 -4.28 12.43
N VAL A 244 12.45 -4.81 13.17
CA VAL A 244 11.02 -4.75 12.79
C VAL A 244 10.54 -3.31 12.83
N GLY A 245 10.82 -2.56 13.89
CA GLY A 245 10.51 -1.15 14.01
C GLY A 245 11.14 -0.30 12.90
N GLY A 246 12.44 -0.50 12.64
CA GLY A 246 13.12 0.18 11.54
C GLY A 246 12.52 -0.12 10.17
N SER A 247 12.23 -1.40 9.88
CA SER A 247 11.58 -1.82 8.63
C SER A 247 10.21 -1.20 8.45
N THR A 248 9.54 -1.02 9.54
CA THR A 248 8.20 -0.43 9.60
C THR A 248 8.22 1.09 9.41
N GLY A 249 9.10 1.79 10.12
CA GLY A 249 9.30 3.22 9.91
C GLY A 249 9.65 3.52 8.46
N LEU A 250 10.51 2.68 7.85
CA LEU A 250 10.84 2.76 6.43
C LEU A 250 9.58 2.72 5.55
N VAL A 251 8.73 1.71 5.74
CA VAL A 251 7.48 1.56 4.96
C VAL A 251 6.52 2.73 5.24
N ALA A 252 6.40 3.19 6.48
CA ALA A 252 5.58 4.35 6.82
C ALA A 252 6.02 5.62 6.07
N GLY A 253 7.34 5.85 5.94
CA GLY A 253 7.89 6.96 5.18
C GLY A 253 7.62 6.87 3.67
N LEU A 254 7.67 5.66 3.11
CA LEU A 254 7.31 5.41 1.72
C LEU A 254 5.83 5.73 1.45
N VAL A 255 4.95 5.31 2.34
CA VAL A 255 3.51 5.58 2.26
C VAL A 255 3.23 7.09 2.36
N ALA A 256 3.79 7.76 3.36
CA ALA A 256 3.51 9.16 3.64
C ALA A 256 3.94 10.12 2.53
N ILE A 257 5.04 9.82 1.83
CA ILE A 257 5.53 10.65 0.73
C ILE A 257 4.77 10.44 -0.57
N THR A 258 4.10 9.30 -0.73
CA THR A 258 3.49 8.87 -1.99
C THR A 258 2.56 9.91 -2.64
N PRO A 259 1.64 10.59 -1.93
CA PRO A 259 0.77 11.57 -2.57
C PRO A 259 1.51 12.81 -3.07
N GLY A 260 2.62 13.16 -2.43
CA GLY A 260 3.38 14.38 -2.70
C GLY A 260 4.74 14.19 -3.35
N ALA A 261 5.17 12.97 -3.66
CA ALA A 261 6.56 12.66 -4.05
C ALA A 261 7.09 13.50 -5.23
N GLY A 262 6.23 13.85 -6.19
CA GLY A 262 6.61 14.69 -7.33
C GLY A 262 6.52 16.19 -7.07
N PHE A 263 5.93 16.63 -5.95
CA PHE A 263 5.54 18.03 -5.74
C PHE A 263 6.23 18.71 -4.56
N VAL A 264 6.57 17.93 -3.51
CA VAL A 264 7.18 18.49 -2.30
C VAL A 264 8.68 18.68 -2.47
N SER A 265 9.26 19.67 -1.78
CA SER A 265 10.71 19.84 -1.74
C SER A 265 11.40 18.66 -1.04
N ILE A 266 12.70 18.44 -1.31
CA ILE A 266 13.51 17.43 -0.61
C ILE A 266 13.49 17.68 0.91
N TRP A 267 13.51 18.94 1.33
CA TRP A 267 13.42 19.31 2.74
C TRP A 267 12.08 18.94 3.36
N SER A 268 10.98 19.20 2.64
CA SER A 268 9.64 18.76 3.07
C SER A 268 9.53 17.23 3.15
N ALA A 269 10.18 16.50 2.24
CA ALA A 269 10.21 15.03 2.28
C ALA A 269 10.92 14.50 3.55
N ILE A 270 12.01 15.16 4.00
CA ILE A 270 12.65 14.83 5.30
C ILE A 270 11.66 15.04 6.44
N LEU A 271 10.98 16.19 6.48
CA LEU A 271 10.02 16.51 7.54
C LEU A 271 8.85 15.53 7.56
N ILE A 272 8.29 15.19 6.40
CA ILE A 272 7.22 14.17 6.27
C ILE A 272 7.70 12.84 6.88
N GLY A 273 8.89 12.38 6.50
CA GLY A 273 9.47 11.15 7.05
C GLY A 273 9.68 11.19 8.57
N LEU A 274 10.23 12.29 9.08
CA LEU A 274 10.44 12.45 10.53
C LEU A 274 9.12 12.48 11.31
N MET A 275 8.07 13.08 10.75
CA MET A 275 6.77 13.26 11.44
C MET A 275 5.87 12.04 11.35
N VAL A 276 5.93 11.25 10.28
CA VAL A 276 5.04 10.09 10.11
C VAL A 276 5.28 9.03 11.18
N SER A 277 6.53 8.79 11.57
CA SER A 277 6.87 7.77 12.55
C SER A 277 6.27 8.04 13.95
N PRO A 278 6.40 9.25 14.56
CA PRO A 278 5.70 9.55 15.81
C PRO A 278 4.18 9.40 15.72
N ILE A 279 3.59 9.87 14.62
CA ILE A 279 2.13 9.80 14.40
C ILE A 279 1.69 8.34 14.32
N CYS A 280 2.39 7.58 13.50
CA CYS A 280 2.16 6.16 13.35
C CYS A 280 2.40 5.42 14.68
N PHE A 281 3.48 5.60 15.37
CA PHE A 281 3.78 5.00 16.66
C PHE A 281 2.72 5.30 17.73
N TYR A 282 2.26 6.54 17.84
CA TYR A 282 1.19 6.94 18.77
C TYR A 282 -0.15 6.28 18.44
N ALA A 283 -0.53 6.32 17.20
CA ALA A 283 -1.80 5.76 16.76
C ALA A 283 -1.93 4.25 17.05
N ILE A 284 -0.85 3.61 17.14
CA ILE A 284 -0.61 2.21 17.34
C ILE A 284 -0.66 1.79 18.79
N SER A 285 0.21 2.46 19.54
CA SER A 285 0.32 2.15 20.96
C SER A 285 -0.92 2.62 21.73
N VAL A 286 -1.63 3.66 21.24
CA VAL A 286 -2.79 4.25 21.93
C VAL A 286 -4.11 3.97 21.24
N LEU A 287 -4.27 4.28 19.94
CA LEU A 287 -5.59 4.20 19.29
C LEU A 287 -6.09 2.77 19.13
N LYS A 288 -5.23 1.84 18.71
CA LYS A 288 -5.61 0.42 18.57
C LYS A 288 -6.05 -0.17 19.91
N LYS A 289 -5.35 0.15 21.00
CA LYS A 289 -5.73 -0.29 22.35
C LYS A 289 -7.03 0.36 22.81
N ARG A 290 -7.19 1.67 22.59
CA ARG A 290 -8.38 2.41 23.03
C ARG A 290 -9.65 1.97 22.31
N PHE A 291 -9.57 1.75 20.99
CA PHE A 291 -10.72 1.32 20.19
C PHE A 291 -10.84 -0.19 20.04
N ALA A 292 -9.84 -0.93 20.51
CA ALA A 292 -9.82 -2.40 20.54
C ALA A 292 -10.24 -3.07 19.22
N TYR A 293 -9.84 -2.51 18.06
CA TYR A 293 -10.02 -3.15 16.75
C TYR A 293 -8.85 -4.09 16.46
N ASP A 294 -9.14 -5.24 15.84
CA ASP A 294 -8.12 -6.25 15.54
C ASP A 294 -7.68 -6.14 14.06
N ASP A 295 -6.86 -5.16 13.76
CA ASP A 295 -6.10 -5.10 12.50
C ASP A 295 -4.85 -5.97 12.64
N ALA A 296 -4.87 -7.15 12.02
CA ALA A 296 -3.95 -8.23 12.37
C ALA A 296 -2.46 -7.92 12.10
N LEU A 297 -2.16 -7.23 11.00
CA LEU A 297 -0.80 -6.83 10.61
C LEU A 297 -0.69 -5.32 10.41
N ASP A 298 -1.56 -4.57 11.08
CA ASP A 298 -1.54 -3.11 11.09
C ASP A 298 -1.61 -2.47 9.68
N ALA A 299 -2.43 -3.07 8.80
CA ALA A 299 -2.64 -2.56 7.46
C ALA A 299 -3.26 -1.14 7.49
N PHE A 300 -4.27 -0.90 8.34
CA PHE A 300 -4.77 0.45 8.61
C PHE A 300 -3.70 1.29 9.29
N GLY A 301 -3.02 0.73 10.26
CA GLY A 301 -1.98 1.41 11.00
C GLY A 301 -0.79 1.84 10.14
N CYS A 302 -0.32 1.02 9.18
CA CYS A 302 0.75 1.37 8.24
C CYS A 302 0.29 2.31 7.13
N HIS A 303 -0.93 2.16 6.64
CA HIS A 303 -1.47 2.88 5.49
C HIS A 303 -2.52 3.91 5.88
N GLY A 304 -3.17 3.78 7.03
CA GLY A 304 -4.04 4.75 7.63
C GLY A 304 -3.49 5.33 8.94
N VAL A 305 -2.99 4.52 9.86
CA VAL A 305 -2.27 4.90 11.11
C VAL A 305 -1.68 3.64 11.77
N ARG A 306 -0.48 3.58 12.29
CA ARG A 306 0.20 2.35 12.69
C ARG A 306 0.31 1.94 14.16
N SER A 307 0.55 0.63 14.44
CA SER A 307 0.56 -0.03 15.75
C SER A 307 1.81 -0.75 16.22
N GLU A 308 1.92 -0.91 17.51
CA GLU A 308 2.95 -1.60 18.25
C GLU A 308 2.46 -2.77 19.11
N GLU A 309 3.27 -3.78 19.16
CA GLU A 309 3.59 -4.52 20.37
C GLU A 309 4.81 -5.41 20.11
N HIS A 310 6.00 -4.94 20.45
CA HIS A 310 7.20 -5.80 20.59
C HIS A 310 8.31 -5.09 21.31
N THR A 311 8.34 -5.15 22.61
CA THR A 311 9.46 -4.60 23.38
C THR A 311 9.81 -5.35 24.63
N SER A 312 10.00 -6.63 24.58
CA SER A 312 10.64 -7.20 25.76
C SER A 312 11.53 -8.43 25.61
N GLU A 313 11.60 -9.08 24.45
CA GLU A 313 12.38 -10.32 24.41
C GLU A 313 13.14 -10.57 23.10
N LEU A 314 14.17 -9.76 22.84
CA LEU A 314 15.31 -10.16 22.01
C LEU A 314 16.58 -10.27 22.86
N GLN A 315 16.48 -10.84 24.05
CA GLN A 315 17.62 -11.27 24.86
C GLN A 315 17.43 -12.75 25.23
N SER A 316 17.78 -13.63 24.31
CA SER A 316 18.30 -14.97 24.62
C SER A 316 18.83 -15.60 23.32
#